data_64b4acd3bf36b69aa7f33c8b5c86b9b4
#
_entry.id   64b4acd3bf36b69aa7f33c8b5c86b9b4
#
_cell.length_a   1.000
_cell.length_b   1.000
_cell.length_c   1.000
_cell.angle_alpha   90.00
_cell.angle_beta   90.00
_cell.angle_gamma   90.00
#
_symmetry.space_group_name_H-M   'P 1'
#
loop_
_entity.id
_entity.type
_entity.pdbx_description
1 polymer ?
#
loop_
_entity_poly.entity_id
_entity_poly.type
_entity_poly.pdbx_seq_one_letter_code
_entity_poly.pdbx_strand_id
1 'polypeptide(L)'
;MSYSPRLKNQYKETIIPSLTEKFGYKTIMRVPKLQKIVISQGLGDAVADKKIVDNAIQDLSRIAGQKAVSTLSKKDISNFKLRKGMPIGTKVTLRGDKMYDFLDRFISVALPRTRDFNGVNPKGFDGRGNFNYGVKEHIIFPEIDIDKVSKILGMDITFVTSAENDEEGRALLDAFGFPFTKK
;
A
#
# COMPACT_ATOMS: atom_id res chain seq x y z
N MET A 1 8.82 -22.58 16.71
CA MET A 1 9.00 -22.22 15.29
C MET A 1 8.79 -20.72 15.14
N SER A 2 9.71 -19.97 14.57
CA SER A 2 9.53 -18.54 14.31
C SER A 2 8.53 -18.38 13.16
N TYR A 3 7.52 -17.54 13.34
CA TYR A 3 6.56 -17.18 12.28
C TYR A 3 7.30 -16.59 11.08
N SER A 4 6.97 -17.05 9.89
CA SER A 4 7.46 -16.49 8.62
C SER A 4 6.29 -16.32 7.65
N PRO A 5 6.08 -15.11 7.11
CA PRO A 5 5.01 -14.84 6.17
C PRO A 5 5.10 -15.71 4.91
N ARG A 6 3.95 -16.20 4.42
CA ARG A 6 3.86 -17.06 3.23
C ARG A 6 4.55 -16.41 2.02
N LEU A 7 4.24 -15.17 1.70
CA LEU A 7 4.81 -14.47 0.55
C LEU A 7 6.32 -14.21 0.68
N LYS A 8 6.85 -14.10 1.91
CA LYS A 8 8.30 -13.99 2.13
C LYS A 8 9.04 -15.29 1.75
N ASN A 9 8.46 -16.44 2.09
CA ASN A 9 9.00 -17.74 1.70
C ASN A 9 8.87 -17.94 0.19
N GLN A 10 7.70 -17.66 -0.39
CA GLN A 10 7.46 -17.72 -1.83
C GLN A 10 8.46 -16.83 -2.60
N TYR A 11 8.77 -15.64 -2.09
CA TYR A 11 9.76 -14.76 -2.71
C TYR A 11 11.13 -15.46 -2.82
N LYS A 12 11.60 -16.11 -1.74
CA LYS A 12 12.90 -16.77 -1.72
C LYS A 12 12.96 -18.01 -2.57
N GLU A 13 11.90 -18.85 -2.53
CA GLU A 13 11.90 -20.18 -3.12
C GLU A 13 11.51 -20.16 -4.61
N THR A 14 10.60 -19.28 -5.00
CA THR A 14 9.99 -19.32 -6.33
C THR A 14 10.27 -18.05 -7.14
N ILE A 15 10.12 -16.86 -6.52
CA ILE A 15 10.16 -15.59 -7.27
C ILE A 15 11.58 -15.23 -7.69
N ILE A 16 12.58 -15.40 -6.80
CA ILE A 16 13.98 -15.11 -7.13
C ILE A 16 14.46 -15.93 -8.33
N PRO A 17 14.31 -17.27 -8.38
CA PRO A 17 14.72 -18.06 -9.55
C PRO A 17 14.00 -17.63 -10.83
N SER A 18 12.69 -17.47 -10.78
CA SER A 18 11.87 -17.08 -11.94
C SER A 18 12.28 -15.71 -12.53
N LEU A 19 12.51 -14.70 -11.70
CA LEU A 19 12.96 -13.38 -12.15
C LEU A 19 14.40 -13.41 -12.66
N THR A 20 15.27 -14.23 -12.05
CA THR A 20 16.65 -14.39 -12.51
C THR A 20 16.69 -15.00 -13.90
N GLU A 21 15.88 -16.01 -14.18
CA GLU A 21 15.77 -16.61 -15.51
C GLU A 21 15.19 -15.63 -16.54
N LYS A 22 14.11 -14.92 -16.16
CA LYS A 22 13.41 -13.98 -17.03
C LYS A 22 14.26 -12.80 -17.49
N PHE A 23 15.05 -12.23 -16.58
CA PHE A 23 15.84 -11.01 -16.84
C PHE A 23 17.34 -11.24 -16.97
N GLY A 24 17.83 -12.47 -16.75
CA GLY A 24 19.23 -12.84 -16.90
C GLY A 24 20.16 -12.19 -15.86
N TYR A 25 19.71 -12.03 -14.62
CA TYR A 25 20.54 -11.42 -13.58
C TYR A 25 21.76 -12.26 -13.24
N LYS A 26 22.94 -11.64 -13.23
CA LYS A 26 24.22 -12.30 -12.89
C LYS A 26 24.35 -12.61 -11.40
N THR A 27 23.66 -11.87 -10.54
CA THR A 27 23.72 -12.02 -9.08
C THR A 27 22.35 -11.94 -8.46
N ILE A 28 22.08 -12.73 -7.42
CA ILE A 28 20.83 -12.73 -6.66
C ILE A 28 20.53 -11.35 -6.04
N MET A 29 21.58 -10.59 -5.71
CA MET A 29 21.43 -9.27 -5.10
C MET A 29 20.80 -8.22 -6.03
N ARG A 30 20.84 -8.45 -7.35
CA ARG A 30 20.21 -7.57 -8.34
C ARG A 30 18.73 -7.85 -8.55
N VAL A 31 18.24 -9.00 -8.12
CA VAL A 31 16.84 -9.36 -8.25
C VAL A 31 15.97 -8.34 -7.50
N PRO A 32 14.96 -7.77 -8.15
CA PRO A 32 14.09 -6.78 -7.53
C PRO A 32 13.37 -7.36 -6.32
N LYS A 33 13.31 -6.58 -5.24
CA LYS A 33 12.64 -6.94 -3.98
C LYS A 33 11.72 -5.82 -3.52
N LEU A 34 10.66 -6.18 -2.82
CA LEU A 34 9.82 -5.21 -2.14
C LEU A 34 10.57 -4.65 -0.93
N GLN A 35 10.72 -3.32 -0.86
CA GLN A 35 11.46 -2.64 0.20
C GLN A 35 10.55 -2.16 1.34
N LYS A 36 9.39 -1.60 0.98
CA LYS A 36 8.38 -1.09 1.92
C LYS A 36 7.04 -0.92 1.21
N ILE A 37 5.97 -0.95 2.00
CA ILE A 37 4.65 -0.50 1.58
C ILE A 37 4.30 0.73 2.40
N VAL A 38 3.86 1.79 1.74
CA VAL A 38 3.40 3.02 2.38
C VAL A 38 1.91 3.15 2.13
N ILE A 39 1.14 3.29 3.20
CA ILE A 39 -0.29 3.56 3.12
C ILE A 39 -0.51 4.96 3.63
N SER A 40 -1.22 5.78 2.87
CA SER A 40 -1.52 7.17 3.21
C SER A 40 -2.98 7.51 2.93
N GLN A 41 -3.52 8.39 3.75
CA GLN A 41 -4.86 8.95 3.58
C GLN A 41 -4.80 10.47 3.67
N GLY A 42 -5.33 11.15 2.66
CA GLY A 42 -5.53 12.58 2.68
C GLY A 42 -6.90 12.92 3.28
N LEU A 43 -6.93 13.77 4.31
CA LEU A 43 -8.12 14.11 5.07
C LEU A 43 -8.40 15.62 4.94
N GLY A 44 -8.96 16.04 3.80
CA GLY A 44 -9.28 17.46 3.56
C GLY A 44 -10.24 18.05 4.59
N ASP A 45 -11.22 17.27 5.04
CA ASP A 45 -12.22 17.69 6.02
C ASP A 45 -11.67 17.84 7.45
N ALA A 46 -10.47 17.36 7.70
CA ALA A 46 -9.79 17.49 9.00
C ALA A 46 -9.52 18.94 9.41
N VAL A 47 -9.58 19.86 8.46
CA VAL A 47 -9.50 21.31 8.72
C VAL A 47 -10.72 21.79 9.55
N ALA A 48 -11.89 21.20 9.29
CA ALA A 48 -13.13 21.52 10.01
C ALA A 48 -13.30 20.68 11.28
N ASP A 49 -12.97 19.38 11.21
CA ASP A 49 -13.11 18.43 12.33
C ASP A 49 -11.86 17.59 12.53
N LYS A 50 -11.14 17.87 13.61
CA LYS A 50 -9.92 17.15 13.98
C LYS A 50 -10.16 15.68 14.38
N LYS A 51 -11.37 15.33 14.83
CA LYS A 51 -11.71 13.95 15.24
C LYS A 51 -11.62 12.97 14.07
N ILE A 52 -11.80 13.45 12.85
CA ILE A 52 -11.64 12.63 11.63
C ILE A 52 -10.23 12.04 11.54
N VAL A 53 -9.20 12.80 11.96
CA VAL A 53 -7.82 12.33 11.94
C VAL A 53 -7.60 11.21 12.94
N ASP A 54 -8.15 11.33 14.16
CA ASP A 54 -7.99 10.33 15.21
C ASP A 54 -8.69 9.02 14.82
N ASN A 55 -9.88 9.09 14.25
CA ASN A 55 -10.60 7.93 13.72
C ASN A 55 -9.81 7.27 12.58
N ALA A 56 -9.32 8.06 11.62
CA ALA A 56 -8.51 7.56 10.52
C ALA A 56 -7.20 6.90 10.98
N ILE A 57 -6.56 7.41 12.04
CA ILE A 57 -5.38 6.79 12.65
C ILE A 57 -5.74 5.42 13.24
N GLN A 58 -6.89 5.31 13.92
CA GLN A 58 -7.34 4.03 14.50
C GLN A 58 -7.63 3.00 13.40
N ASP A 59 -8.38 3.39 12.37
CA ASP A 59 -8.75 2.50 11.27
C ASP A 59 -7.52 2.06 10.48
N LEU A 60 -6.64 3.01 10.12
CA LEU A 60 -5.40 2.68 9.42
C LEU A 60 -4.46 1.80 10.27
N SER A 61 -4.44 2.01 11.59
CA SER A 61 -3.65 1.17 12.51
C SER A 61 -4.18 -0.26 12.59
N ARG A 62 -5.50 -0.46 12.53
CA ARG A 62 -6.13 -1.81 12.46
C ARG A 62 -5.77 -2.51 11.16
N ILE A 63 -5.93 -1.83 10.02
CA ILE A 63 -5.59 -2.36 8.69
C ILE A 63 -4.11 -2.76 8.61
N ALA A 64 -3.23 -1.89 9.07
CA ALA A 64 -1.78 -2.07 8.95
C ALA A 64 -1.18 -3.03 10.00
N GLY A 65 -1.87 -3.26 11.13
CA GLY A 65 -1.30 -3.97 12.27
C GLY A 65 -0.12 -3.22 12.92
N GLN A 66 -0.03 -1.90 12.66
CA GLN A 66 1.01 -1.00 13.17
C GLN A 66 0.42 0.40 13.37
N LYS A 67 0.78 1.08 14.45
CA LYS A 67 0.28 2.43 14.75
C LYS A 67 0.59 3.40 13.60
N ALA A 68 -0.46 3.99 13.06
CA ALA A 68 -0.36 5.06 12.07
C ALA A 68 0.00 6.39 12.73
N VAL A 69 0.57 7.30 11.94
CA VAL A 69 0.94 8.65 12.39
C VAL A 69 0.17 9.70 11.59
N SER A 70 -0.17 10.81 12.23
CA SER A 70 -0.74 11.97 11.54
C SER A 70 0.31 12.66 10.68
N THR A 71 -0.09 13.17 9.52
CA THR A 71 0.74 14.02 8.68
C THR A 71 0.29 15.46 8.79
N LEU A 72 1.27 16.35 9.03
CA LEU A 72 1.03 17.77 9.30
C LEU A 72 1.25 18.61 8.04
N SER A 73 0.47 19.68 7.90
CA SER A 73 0.68 20.65 6.84
C SER A 73 2.02 21.36 6.99
N LYS A 74 2.74 21.49 5.87
CA LYS A 74 4.04 22.20 5.81
C LYS A 74 3.90 23.69 5.51
N LYS A 75 2.77 24.11 4.91
CA LYS A 75 2.53 25.48 4.45
C LYS A 75 1.17 25.99 4.94
N ASP A 76 1.05 27.31 5.04
CA ASP A 76 -0.21 28.00 5.23
C ASP A 76 -0.89 28.20 3.87
N ILE A 77 -2.16 27.85 3.76
CA ILE A 77 -2.97 28.07 2.54
C ILE A 77 -4.31 28.65 2.96
N SER A 78 -4.48 29.95 2.73
CA SER A 78 -5.67 30.70 3.17
C SER A 78 -6.96 30.23 2.51
N ASN A 79 -6.94 29.90 1.22
CA ASN A 79 -8.11 29.39 0.48
C ASN A 79 -8.71 28.14 1.10
N PHE A 80 -7.87 27.27 1.68
CA PHE A 80 -8.30 26.04 2.36
C PHE A 80 -8.43 26.22 3.88
N LYS A 81 -8.28 27.43 4.41
CA LYS A 81 -8.25 27.71 5.87
C LYS A 81 -7.22 26.85 6.61
N LEU A 82 -6.13 26.51 5.93
CA LEU A 82 -5.09 25.60 6.40
C LEU A 82 -3.94 26.40 6.99
N ARG A 83 -3.47 25.98 8.17
CA ARG A 83 -2.28 26.53 8.83
C ARG A 83 -1.20 25.49 8.94
N LYS A 84 0.07 25.92 8.93
CA LYS A 84 1.23 25.08 9.18
C LYS A 84 1.08 24.35 10.52
N GLY A 85 1.38 23.05 10.54
CA GLY A 85 1.25 22.20 11.72
C GLY A 85 -0.15 21.61 11.94
N MET A 86 -1.15 21.96 11.14
CA MET A 86 -2.47 21.29 11.23
C MET A 86 -2.38 19.85 10.70
N PRO A 87 -2.97 18.86 11.40
CA PRO A 87 -3.05 17.48 10.90
C PRO A 87 -4.06 17.40 9.75
N ILE A 88 -3.62 16.91 8.59
CA ILE A 88 -4.42 16.84 7.36
C ILE A 88 -4.38 15.47 6.69
N GLY A 89 -3.83 14.48 7.33
CA GLY A 89 -3.77 13.12 6.81
C GLY A 89 -3.16 12.16 7.79
N THR A 90 -3.13 10.90 7.40
CA THR A 90 -2.52 9.81 8.14
C THR A 90 -1.60 8.99 7.25
N LYS A 91 -0.59 8.36 7.84
CA LYS A 91 0.39 7.56 7.11
C LYS A 91 0.90 6.43 7.98
N VAL A 92 1.16 5.28 7.33
CA VAL A 92 1.90 4.17 7.92
C VAL A 92 2.90 3.62 6.91
N THR A 93 4.06 3.16 7.38
CA THR A 93 5.08 2.52 6.54
C THR A 93 5.35 1.13 7.07
N LEU A 94 5.10 0.12 6.25
CA LEU A 94 5.30 -1.28 6.58
C LEU A 94 6.60 -1.79 5.96
N ARG A 95 7.35 -2.59 6.72
CA ARG A 95 8.60 -3.24 6.30
C ARG A 95 8.68 -4.66 6.86
N GLY A 96 9.58 -5.47 6.30
CA GLY A 96 9.84 -6.82 6.77
C GLY A 96 8.60 -7.70 6.76
N ASP A 97 8.36 -8.46 7.82
CA ASP A 97 7.29 -9.46 7.87
C ASP A 97 5.89 -8.82 7.78
N LYS A 98 5.66 -7.72 8.49
CA LYS A 98 4.38 -6.98 8.43
C LYS A 98 4.03 -6.50 7.02
N MET A 99 5.03 -6.18 6.21
CA MET A 99 4.84 -5.78 4.82
C MET A 99 4.33 -6.95 3.97
N TYR A 100 4.90 -8.14 4.13
CA TYR A 100 4.45 -9.33 3.39
C TYR A 100 3.08 -9.81 3.87
N ASP A 101 2.78 -9.75 5.17
CA ASP A 101 1.46 -10.07 5.71
C ASP A 101 0.38 -9.14 5.18
N PHE A 102 0.68 -7.84 5.13
CA PHE A 102 -0.23 -6.86 4.55
C PHE A 102 -0.45 -7.11 3.05
N LEU A 103 0.63 -7.38 2.29
CA LEU A 103 0.54 -7.68 0.86
C LEU A 103 -0.34 -8.90 0.60
N ASP A 104 -0.17 -9.96 1.36
CA ASP A 104 -0.97 -11.19 1.22
C ASP A 104 -2.46 -10.93 1.47
N ARG A 105 -2.80 -10.25 2.57
CA ARG A 105 -4.20 -9.87 2.87
C ARG A 105 -4.78 -8.91 1.82
N PHE A 106 -3.97 -7.98 1.34
CA PHE A 106 -4.39 -7.04 0.31
C PHE A 106 -4.75 -7.74 -0.99
N ILE A 107 -3.89 -8.64 -1.49
CA ILE A 107 -4.13 -9.38 -2.74
C ILE A 107 -5.27 -10.39 -2.59
N SER A 108 -5.26 -11.17 -1.50
CA SER A 108 -6.16 -12.32 -1.35
C SER A 108 -7.55 -11.94 -0.87
N VAL A 109 -7.69 -10.87 -0.08
CA VAL A 109 -8.95 -10.52 0.59
C VAL A 109 -9.46 -9.14 0.18
N ALA A 110 -8.62 -8.09 0.28
CA ALA A 110 -9.10 -6.73 0.10
C ALA A 110 -9.42 -6.39 -1.37
N LEU A 111 -8.53 -6.72 -2.30
CA LEU A 111 -8.74 -6.43 -3.72
C LEU A 111 -10.01 -7.08 -4.29
N PRO A 112 -10.30 -8.39 -4.06
CA PRO A 112 -11.53 -9.01 -4.55
C PRO A 112 -12.81 -8.41 -3.97
N ARG A 113 -12.74 -7.78 -2.81
CA ARG A 113 -13.88 -7.11 -2.16
C ARG A 113 -14.14 -5.70 -2.69
N THR A 114 -13.25 -5.18 -3.55
CA THR A 114 -13.48 -3.89 -4.19
C THR A 114 -14.68 -3.97 -5.12
N ARG A 115 -15.57 -2.98 -5.03
CA ARG A 115 -16.75 -2.90 -5.89
C ARG A 115 -16.32 -2.82 -7.36
N ASP A 116 -16.97 -3.60 -8.22
CA ASP A 116 -16.71 -3.69 -9.68
C ASP A 116 -15.23 -3.93 -10.00
N PHE A 117 -14.60 -4.87 -9.27
CA PHE A 117 -13.19 -5.19 -9.49
C PHE A 117 -12.97 -5.91 -10.83
N ASN A 118 -12.29 -5.24 -11.75
CA ASN A 118 -11.92 -5.75 -13.08
C ASN A 118 -10.39 -5.92 -13.26
N GLY A 119 -9.66 -5.98 -12.15
CA GLY A 119 -8.20 -6.02 -12.14
C GLY A 119 -7.58 -4.63 -11.91
N VAL A 120 -6.30 -4.62 -11.62
CA VAL A 120 -5.52 -3.43 -11.30
C VAL A 120 -4.92 -2.83 -12.56
N ASN A 121 -5.10 -1.53 -12.76
CA ASN A 121 -4.54 -0.83 -13.91
C ASN A 121 -3.00 -0.70 -13.77
N PRO A 122 -2.21 -1.18 -14.73
CA PRO A 122 -0.74 -1.10 -14.68
C PRO A 122 -0.17 0.31 -14.86
N LYS A 123 -0.99 1.32 -15.14
CA LYS A 123 -0.53 2.72 -15.30
C LYS A 123 -0.06 3.40 -14.01
N GLY A 124 -0.19 2.72 -12.86
CA GLY A 124 0.21 3.27 -11.55
C GLY A 124 1.73 3.21 -11.27
N PHE A 125 2.56 2.78 -12.21
CA PHE A 125 4.02 2.81 -12.08
C PHE A 125 4.59 4.22 -12.29
N ASP A 126 5.69 4.53 -11.59
CA ASP A 126 6.32 5.86 -11.56
C ASP A 126 7.52 6.02 -12.52
N GLY A 127 7.81 5.03 -13.37
CA GLY A 127 8.98 4.99 -14.24
C GLY A 127 10.26 4.45 -13.58
N ARG A 128 10.19 4.13 -12.27
CA ARG A 128 11.32 3.62 -11.46
C ARG A 128 10.97 2.31 -10.73
N GLY A 129 9.97 1.60 -11.23
CA GLY A 129 9.55 0.32 -10.68
C GLY A 129 8.75 0.39 -9.38
N ASN A 130 8.36 1.56 -8.89
CA ASN A 130 7.43 1.67 -7.78
C ASN A 130 6.00 1.75 -8.32
N PHE A 131 5.06 1.19 -7.57
CA PHE A 131 3.67 1.11 -7.97
C PHE A 131 2.76 1.78 -6.96
N ASN A 132 1.84 2.63 -7.45
CA ASN A 132 0.80 3.29 -6.65
C ASN A 132 -0.57 2.74 -7.00
N TYR A 133 -1.36 2.44 -5.98
CA TYR A 133 -2.74 2.02 -6.11
C TYR A 133 -3.65 2.83 -5.19
N GLY A 134 -4.62 3.52 -5.79
CA GLY A 134 -5.65 4.26 -5.06
C GLY A 134 -6.85 3.37 -4.74
N VAL A 135 -7.16 3.24 -3.47
CA VAL A 135 -8.36 2.58 -2.95
C VAL A 135 -9.40 3.65 -2.65
N LYS A 136 -10.59 3.54 -3.23
CA LYS A 136 -11.66 4.51 -3.01
C LYS A 136 -12.32 4.37 -1.63
N GLU A 137 -12.40 3.15 -1.12
CA GLU A 137 -13.15 2.81 0.09
C GLU A 137 -12.32 1.91 1.00
N HIS A 138 -11.97 2.38 2.20
CA HIS A 138 -11.20 1.59 3.16
C HIS A 138 -11.99 0.42 3.78
N ILE A 139 -13.30 0.39 3.60
CA ILE A 139 -14.19 -0.68 4.09
C ILE A 139 -13.97 -2.04 3.38
N ILE A 140 -13.18 -2.08 2.31
CA ILE A 140 -12.79 -3.35 1.68
C ILE A 140 -11.95 -4.24 2.61
N PHE A 141 -11.31 -3.65 3.62
CA PHE A 141 -10.52 -4.38 4.59
C PHE A 141 -11.42 -5.01 5.67
N PRO A 142 -11.32 -6.33 5.91
CA PRO A 142 -12.17 -7.03 6.88
C PRO A 142 -11.95 -6.60 8.33
N GLU A 143 -10.83 -5.95 8.63
CA GLU A 143 -10.50 -5.42 9.94
C GLU A 143 -11.35 -4.20 10.34
N ILE A 144 -12.05 -3.62 9.37
CA ILE A 144 -12.90 -2.45 9.57
C ILE A 144 -14.35 -2.88 9.75
N ASP A 145 -14.92 -2.47 10.86
CA ASP A 145 -16.32 -2.67 11.18
C ASP A 145 -17.15 -1.54 10.54
N ILE A 146 -17.96 -1.87 9.55
CA ILE A 146 -18.73 -0.91 8.75
C ILE A 146 -19.67 -0.09 9.63
N ASP A 147 -20.24 -0.68 10.68
CA ASP A 147 -21.20 0.00 11.57
C ASP A 147 -20.54 1.11 12.42
N LYS A 148 -19.21 1.04 12.58
CA LYS A 148 -18.42 2.02 13.36
C LYS A 148 -17.76 3.10 12.50
N VAL A 149 -17.85 2.97 11.18
CA VAL A 149 -17.24 3.94 10.26
C VAL A 149 -18.10 5.19 10.17
N SER A 150 -17.59 6.31 10.65
CA SER A 150 -18.26 7.61 10.55
C SER A 150 -18.27 8.19 9.13
N LYS A 151 -17.22 7.88 8.36
CA LYS A 151 -17.06 8.36 6.97
C LYS A 151 -16.21 7.38 6.17
N ILE A 152 -16.65 7.07 4.94
CA ILE A 152 -15.84 6.28 4.01
C ILE A 152 -14.69 7.15 3.51
N LEU A 153 -13.47 6.66 3.70
CA LEU A 153 -12.23 7.34 3.33
C LEU A 153 -11.50 6.55 2.25
N GLY A 154 -10.97 7.27 1.27
CA GLY A 154 -10.02 6.69 0.32
C GLY A 154 -8.62 6.60 0.93
N MET A 155 -7.77 5.78 0.30
CA MET A 155 -6.36 5.68 0.67
C MET A 155 -5.48 5.37 -0.55
N ASP A 156 -4.24 5.79 -0.48
CA ASP A 156 -3.22 5.47 -1.47
C ASP A 156 -2.24 4.47 -0.87
N ILE A 157 -1.99 3.39 -1.61
CA ILE A 157 -1.04 2.33 -1.25
C ILE A 157 0.11 2.36 -2.24
N THR A 158 1.30 2.69 -1.76
CA THR A 158 2.53 2.74 -2.54
C THR A 158 3.40 1.54 -2.25
N PHE A 159 3.67 0.73 -3.26
CA PHE A 159 4.60 -0.40 -3.23
C PHE A 159 5.96 0.07 -3.72
N VAL A 160 6.92 0.21 -2.81
CA VAL A 160 8.28 0.64 -3.13
C VAL A 160 9.15 -0.57 -3.31
N THR A 161 9.73 -0.70 -4.51
CA THR A 161 10.59 -1.82 -4.88
C THR A 161 12.04 -1.37 -5.06
N SER A 162 12.94 -2.33 -5.29
CA SER A 162 14.32 -2.06 -5.70
C SER A 162 14.54 -2.25 -7.20
N ALA A 163 13.46 -2.36 -7.98
CA ALA A 163 13.53 -2.44 -9.44
C ALA A 163 14.10 -1.15 -10.04
N GLU A 164 14.78 -1.26 -11.16
CA GLU A 164 15.32 -0.10 -11.90
C GLU A 164 14.28 0.45 -12.88
N ASN A 165 13.39 -0.41 -13.37
CA ASN A 165 12.39 -0.10 -14.40
C ASN A 165 11.01 -0.64 -14.01
N ASP A 166 9.98 -0.12 -14.65
CA ASP A 166 8.59 -0.55 -14.42
C ASP A 166 8.33 -2.00 -14.85
N GLU A 167 9.06 -2.50 -15.85
CA GLU A 167 8.95 -3.90 -16.30
C GLU A 167 9.39 -4.89 -15.21
N GLU A 168 10.52 -4.60 -14.55
CA GLU A 168 11.01 -5.40 -13.43
C GLU A 168 10.06 -5.31 -12.22
N GLY A 169 9.60 -4.08 -11.89
CA GLY A 169 8.63 -3.84 -10.82
C GLY A 169 7.31 -4.57 -11.06
N ARG A 170 6.81 -4.52 -12.29
CA ARG A 170 5.60 -5.25 -12.70
C ARG A 170 5.78 -6.75 -12.59
N ALA A 171 6.89 -7.28 -13.11
CA ALA A 171 7.16 -8.72 -13.05
C ALA A 171 7.27 -9.22 -11.59
N LEU A 172 7.84 -8.41 -10.70
CA LEU A 172 7.88 -8.71 -9.27
C LEU A 172 6.48 -8.78 -8.66
N LEU A 173 5.62 -7.79 -8.91
CA LEU A 173 4.26 -7.77 -8.37
C LEU A 173 3.37 -8.87 -9.00
N ASP A 174 3.51 -9.14 -10.30
CA ASP A 174 2.86 -10.26 -10.98
C ASP A 174 3.23 -11.60 -10.32
N ALA A 175 4.51 -11.80 -9.99
CA ALA A 175 5.00 -13.01 -9.32
C ALA A 175 4.46 -13.19 -7.89
N PHE A 176 4.11 -12.09 -7.20
CA PHE A 176 3.36 -12.13 -5.95
C PHE A 176 1.86 -12.42 -6.13
N GLY A 177 1.38 -12.48 -7.36
CA GLY A 177 -0.04 -12.71 -7.67
C GLY A 177 -0.89 -11.44 -7.72
N PHE A 178 -0.29 -10.29 -7.98
CA PHE A 178 -1.02 -9.03 -8.11
C PHE A 178 -1.90 -9.08 -9.39
N PRO A 179 -3.22 -8.87 -9.29
CA PRO A 179 -4.14 -9.11 -10.41
C PRO A 179 -4.18 -7.92 -11.39
N PHE A 180 -3.12 -7.72 -12.16
CA PHE A 180 -3.12 -6.69 -13.19
C PHE A 180 -4.08 -7.04 -14.34
N THR A 181 -4.74 -6.01 -14.90
CA THR A 181 -5.53 -6.16 -16.12
C THR A 181 -4.63 -6.61 -17.27
N LYS A 182 -5.03 -7.71 -17.91
CA LYS A 182 -4.44 -8.12 -19.20
C LYS A 182 -4.94 -7.13 -20.26
N LYS A 183 -4.02 -6.46 -20.93
CA LYS A 183 -4.35 -5.75 -22.17
C LYS A 183 -4.55 -6.73 -23.30
#